data_c684571c994bf7620f68e9ef200a41ab
#
_entry.id   c684571c994bf7620f68e9ef200a41ab
#
_cell.length_a   1.000
_cell.length_b   1.000
_cell.length_c   1.000
_cell.angle_alpha   90.00
_cell.angle_beta   90.00
_cell.angle_gamma   90.00
#
_symmetry.space_group_name_H-M   'P 1'
#
loop_
_entity.id
_entity.type
_entity.pdbx_description
1 polymer ?
#
loop_
_entity_poly.entity_id
_entity_poly.type
_entity_poly.pdbx_seq_one_letter_code
_entity_poly.pdbx_strand_id
1 'polypeptide(L)'
;NGDPVGIACAMKNAGVGVGIPDWGRCKLIVEADEKVHIYSGASCIGQGLGTVLVQVVVTNTGLHRDNIVYERSNTWIAPDSGDTSGSRQTLVTGEATRRACEKLSAALAGKTLHDLVGQEFYGEYLAKTDPLGADVPNPVSHVAYGYATQMCILDRETGRVKKMVAAHDVGKAVNPLSCEGQIEGGVVMSLGYALTEQYPIDENCKPTAKYGMLGLFRANQIPPEIQAIVVEKPGLNVAGGAIGIGEITSIPTAPAIADAYFRLDGQRRLTLPLENTISDRKSGSAG
;
A
#
# COMPACT_ATOMS: atom_id res chain seq x y z
N ASN A 1 -7.81 28.10 -22.27
CA ASN A 1 -6.75 27.36 -22.99
C ASN A 1 -5.61 26.93 -22.05
N GLY A 2 -5.92 26.29 -20.94
CA GLY A 2 -4.94 25.74 -20.01
C GLY A 2 -4.47 24.32 -20.40
N ASP A 3 -3.53 23.75 -19.65
CA ASP A 3 -3.10 22.37 -19.80
C ASP A 3 -4.29 21.41 -19.59
N PRO A 4 -4.37 20.29 -20.35
CA PRO A 4 -5.43 19.31 -20.17
C PRO A 4 -5.30 18.60 -18.81
N VAL A 5 -6.44 18.44 -18.14
CA VAL A 5 -6.52 17.81 -16.83
C VAL A 5 -7.47 16.63 -16.90
N GLY A 6 -7.00 15.44 -16.53
CA GLY A 6 -7.82 14.25 -16.37
C GLY A 6 -7.94 13.88 -14.89
N ILE A 7 -9.10 13.34 -14.50
CA ILE A 7 -9.40 12.96 -13.12
C ILE A 7 -9.99 11.56 -13.09
N ALA A 8 -9.57 10.76 -12.09
CA ALA A 8 -10.17 9.47 -11.82
C ALA A 8 -10.23 9.20 -10.32
N CYS A 9 -11.27 8.46 -9.92
CA CYS A 9 -11.49 8.02 -8.55
C CYS A 9 -11.42 6.50 -8.49
N ALA A 10 -11.02 5.98 -7.34
CA ALA A 10 -11.01 4.55 -7.08
C ALA A 10 -11.44 4.24 -5.64
N MET A 11 -11.96 3.04 -5.47
CA MET A 11 -12.19 2.38 -4.19
C MET A 11 -11.48 1.04 -4.22
N LYS A 12 -10.76 0.70 -3.16
CA LYS A 12 -10.07 -0.58 -3.01
C LYS A 12 -10.21 -1.09 -1.58
N ASN A 13 -10.58 -2.36 -1.47
CA ASN A 13 -10.61 -3.05 -0.19
C ASN A 13 -9.22 -3.20 0.42
N ALA A 14 -9.15 -3.24 1.74
CA ALA A 14 -8.01 -3.70 2.52
C ALA A 14 -8.38 -4.98 3.26
N GLY A 15 -7.47 -5.96 3.25
CA GLY A 15 -7.73 -7.32 3.71
C GLY A 15 -8.09 -8.29 2.57
N VAL A 16 -8.06 -9.59 2.85
CA VAL A 16 -8.36 -10.64 1.88
C VAL A 16 -9.85 -10.72 1.57
N GLY A 17 -10.69 -10.68 2.60
CA GLY A 17 -12.14 -10.59 2.46
C GLY A 17 -12.85 -11.85 1.97
N VAL A 18 -14.10 -11.67 1.57
CA VAL A 18 -15.00 -12.65 0.93
C VAL A 18 -15.08 -14.00 1.63
N GLY A 19 -15.07 -13.99 2.98
CA GLY A 19 -15.17 -15.20 3.79
C GLY A 19 -13.85 -15.98 3.98
N ILE A 20 -12.76 -15.54 3.36
CA ILE A 20 -11.45 -16.17 3.55
C ILE A 20 -10.90 -15.74 4.92
N PRO A 21 -10.46 -16.68 5.79
CA PRO A 21 -9.87 -16.33 7.07
C PRO A 21 -8.62 -15.47 6.89
N ASP A 22 -8.65 -14.26 7.41
CA ASP A 22 -7.57 -13.28 7.30
C ASP A 22 -6.95 -13.02 8.67
N TRP A 23 -5.92 -13.81 9.00
CA TRP A 23 -5.26 -13.80 10.30
C TRP A 23 -4.07 -12.86 10.32
N GLY A 24 -4.02 -12.01 11.37
CA GLY A 24 -2.82 -11.33 11.80
C GLY A 24 -2.31 -11.89 13.11
N ARG A 25 -1.01 -12.08 13.24
CA ARG A 25 -0.38 -12.58 14.47
C ARG A 25 0.95 -11.87 14.72
N CYS A 26 1.18 -11.54 15.97
CA CYS A 26 2.40 -10.90 16.43
C CYS A 26 2.76 -11.38 17.83
N LYS A 27 4.03 -11.51 18.07
CA LYS A 27 4.62 -11.84 19.34
C LYS A 27 5.61 -10.76 19.72
N LEU A 28 5.49 -10.21 20.92
CA LEU A 28 6.44 -9.33 21.54
C LEU A 28 7.17 -10.08 22.63
N ILE A 29 8.49 -10.11 22.62
CA ILE A 29 9.32 -10.73 23.65
C ILE A 29 10.23 -9.66 24.22
N VAL A 30 10.34 -9.60 25.55
CA VAL A 30 11.39 -8.82 26.19
C VAL A 30 12.63 -9.70 26.30
N GLU A 31 13.61 -9.41 25.44
CA GLU A 31 14.83 -10.22 25.35
C GLU A 31 15.87 -9.83 26.41
N ALA A 32 16.98 -10.58 26.46
CA ALA A 32 18.05 -10.39 27.46
C ALA A 32 18.74 -9.02 27.37
N ASP A 33 18.59 -8.29 26.27
CA ASP A 33 19.07 -6.91 26.08
C ASP A 33 18.10 -5.86 26.66
N GLU A 34 17.07 -6.31 27.39
CA GLU A 34 16.04 -5.47 28.02
C GLU A 34 15.25 -4.64 26.97
N LYS A 35 15.11 -5.16 25.76
CA LYS A 35 14.31 -4.54 24.70
C LYS A 35 13.13 -5.44 24.29
N VAL A 36 12.13 -4.79 23.71
CA VAL A 36 10.98 -5.47 23.13
C VAL A 36 11.28 -5.86 21.70
N HIS A 37 11.40 -7.14 21.44
CA HIS A 37 11.58 -7.70 20.10
C HIS A 37 10.24 -8.08 19.50
N ILE A 38 9.98 -7.64 18.26
CA ILE A 38 8.75 -7.87 17.52
C ILE A 38 8.97 -9.03 16.55
N TYR A 39 8.20 -10.10 16.73
CA TYR A 39 8.19 -11.27 15.85
C TYR A 39 6.85 -11.42 15.15
N SER A 40 6.86 -11.48 13.82
CA SER A 40 5.69 -11.76 12.99
C SER A 40 6.12 -12.41 11.69
N GLY A 41 5.35 -13.35 11.18
CA GLY A 41 5.54 -13.96 9.86
C GLY A 41 5.20 -13.03 8.69
N ALA A 42 4.60 -11.86 8.99
CA ALA A 42 4.30 -10.85 7.98
C ALA A 42 5.58 -10.32 7.31
N SER A 43 5.67 -10.45 5.99
CA SER A 43 6.87 -10.07 5.25
C SER A 43 6.88 -8.59 4.88
N CYS A 44 8.02 -7.94 5.11
CA CYS A 44 8.30 -6.64 4.53
C CYS A 44 8.87 -6.84 3.12
N ILE A 45 8.13 -6.40 2.10
CA ILE A 45 8.51 -6.50 0.68
C ILE A 45 9.03 -5.18 0.11
N GLY A 46 9.42 -4.25 0.98
CA GLY A 46 9.86 -2.89 0.66
C GLY A 46 8.90 -1.78 1.10
N GLN A 47 7.67 -2.12 1.51
CA GLN A 47 6.63 -1.17 1.92
C GLN A 47 6.83 -0.60 3.34
N GLY A 48 7.87 -0.99 4.07
CA GLY A 48 8.19 -0.43 5.37
C GLY A 48 7.43 -1.03 6.57
N LEU A 49 6.93 -2.27 6.46
CA LEU A 49 6.15 -2.92 7.52
C LEU A 49 6.87 -2.91 8.89
N GLY A 50 8.18 -3.19 8.90
CA GLY A 50 8.95 -3.18 10.15
C GLY A 50 8.88 -1.85 10.89
N THR A 51 9.01 -0.74 10.16
CA THR A 51 8.87 0.61 10.73
C THR A 51 7.45 0.85 11.25
N VAL A 52 6.43 0.40 10.50
CA VAL A 52 5.02 0.52 10.91
C VAL A 52 4.78 -0.24 12.22
N LEU A 53 5.22 -1.50 12.33
CA LEU A 53 5.03 -2.30 13.54
C LEU A 53 5.76 -1.70 14.75
N VAL A 54 6.96 -1.17 14.56
CA VAL A 54 7.67 -0.43 15.62
C VAL A 54 6.87 0.78 16.08
N GLN A 55 6.29 1.57 15.16
CA GLN A 55 5.46 2.72 15.51
C GLN A 55 4.16 2.30 16.22
N VAL A 56 3.56 1.18 15.85
CA VAL A 56 2.42 0.60 16.58
C VAL A 56 2.81 0.28 18.02
N VAL A 57 3.99 -0.33 18.25
CA VAL A 57 4.47 -0.62 19.61
C VAL A 57 4.72 0.67 20.39
N VAL A 58 5.47 1.63 19.83
CA VAL A 58 5.71 2.94 20.47
C VAL A 58 4.42 3.62 20.89
N THR A 59 3.46 3.70 19.95
CA THR A 59 2.20 4.41 20.19
C THR A 59 1.35 3.76 21.28
N ASN A 60 1.33 2.43 21.35
CA ASN A 60 0.44 1.70 22.26
C ASN A 60 1.08 1.37 23.62
N THR A 61 2.40 1.46 23.74
CA THR A 61 3.10 1.18 25.01
C THR A 61 3.71 2.40 25.67
N GLY A 62 3.95 3.47 24.91
CA GLY A 62 4.70 4.65 25.37
C GLY A 62 6.21 4.41 25.52
N LEU A 63 6.72 3.25 25.15
CA LEU A 63 8.16 2.95 25.20
C LEU A 63 8.93 3.80 24.18
N HIS A 64 10.17 4.16 24.53
CA HIS A 64 11.05 4.86 23.59
C HIS A 64 11.41 3.93 22.42
N ARG A 65 11.60 4.52 21.22
CA ARG A 65 11.93 3.78 20.00
C ARG A 65 13.16 2.88 20.14
N ASP A 66 14.18 3.32 20.90
CA ASP A 66 15.43 2.58 21.08
C ASP A 66 15.27 1.29 21.92
N ASN A 67 14.14 1.15 22.62
CA ASN A 67 13.79 -0.05 23.36
C ASN A 67 13.04 -1.08 22.51
N ILE A 68 12.92 -0.86 21.20
CA ILE A 68 12.14 -1.73 20.33
C ILE A 68 12.97 -2.20 19.14
N VAL A 69 13.01 -3.50 18.93
CA VAL A 69 13.71 -4.16 17.83
C VAL A 69 12.68 -4.86 16.94
N TYR A 70 12.72 -4.62 15.64
CA TYR A 70 11.95 -5.40 14.68
C TYR A 70 12.82 -6.55 14.16
N GLU A 71 12.39 -7.77 14.41
CA GLU A 71 13.06 -8.96 13.95
C GLU A 71 12.65 -9.34 12.52
N ARG A 72 13.59 -9.82 11.74
CA ARG A 72 13.26 -10.38 10.42
C ARG A 72 12.42 -11.63 10.59
N SER A 73 11.40 -11.76 9.75
CA SER A 73 10.53 -12.93 9.74
C SER A 73 11.34 -14.22 9.55
N ASN A 74 11.06 -15.22 10.39
CA ASN A 74 11.62 -16.55 10.27
C ASN A 74 10.58 -17.58 10.71
N THR A 75 10.68 -18.80 10.23
CA THR A 75 9.69 -19.86 10.49
C THR A 75 9.88 -20.57 11.82
N TRP A 76 10.91 -20.25 12.60
CA TRP A 76 11.23 -20.91 13.86
C TRP A 76 10.51 -20.31 15.06
N ILE A 77 10.38 -18.98 15.08
CA ILE A 77 9.86 -18.24 16.23
C ILE A 77 8.70 -17.30 15.86
N ALA A 78 8.71 -16.76 14.65
CA ALA A 78 7.67 -15.82 14.23
C ALA A 78 6.35 -16.55 13.96
N PRO A 79 5.23 -16.10 14.56
CA PRO A 79 3.92 -16.68 14.27
C PRO A 79 3.50 -16.35 12.84
N ASP A 80 2.88 -17.30 12.15
CA ASP A 80 2.30 -17.09 10.83
C ASP A 80 1.27 -15.96 10.88
N SER A 81 1.44 -14.95 10.02
CA SER A 81 0.58 -13.78 9.92
C SER A 81 0.04 -13.57 8.49
N GLY A 82 0.04 -14.63 7.70
CA GLY A 82 -0.46 -14.64 6.33
C GLY A 82 0.40 -13.85 5.34
N ASP A 83 0.01 -13.90 4.08
CA ASP A 83 0.71 -13.28 2.98
C ASP A 83 0.68 -11.75 3.02
N THR A 84 1.72 -11.13 2.45
CA THR A 84 1.73 -9.69 2.21
C THR A 84 1.10 -9.40 0.85
N SER A 85 -0.23 -9.32 0.84
CA SER A 85 -1.05 -9.00 -0.34
C SER A 85 -2.35 -8.32 0.12
N GLY A 86 -3.22 -7.90 -0.79
CA GLY A 86 -4.53 -7.33 -0.45
C GLY A 86 -4.49 -6.09 0.44
N SER A 87 -3.36 -5.40 0.51
CA SER A 87 -3.16 -4.22 1.37
C SER A 87 -3.45 -4.48 2.86
N ARG A 88 -3.21 -5.72 3.35
CA ARG A 88 -3.71 -6.22 4.64
C ARG A 88 -2.79 -5.99 5.84
N GLN A 89 -1.47 -5.86 5.64
CA GLN A 89 -0.53 -6.00 6.77
C GLN A 89 -0.66 -4.92 7.84
N THR A 90 -0.76 -3.66 7.46
CA THR A 90 -0.95 -2.57 8.44
C THR A 90 -2.27 -2.74 9.21
N LEU A 91 -3.33 -3.19 8.53
CA LEU A 91 -4.64 -3.42 9.13
C LEU A 91 -4.65 -4.67 10.04
N VAL A 92 -4.30 -5.83 9.49
CA VAL A 92 -4.52 -7.13 10.13
C VAL A 92 -3.38 -7.47 11.10
N THR A 93 -2.12 -7.38 10.64
CA THR A 93 -0.96 -7.60 11.50
C THR A 93 -0.75 -6.43 12.47
N GLY A 94 -1.04 -5.19 12.04
CA GLY A 94 -1.01 -4.02 12.92
C GLY A 94 -1.99 -4.14 14.10
N GLU A 95 -3.22 -4.63 13.87
CA GLU A 95 -4.17 -4.90 14.95
C GLU A 95 -3.70 -6.03 15.88
N ALA A 96 -3.13 -7.10 15.34
CA ALA A 96 -2.55 -8.16 16.16
C ALA A 96 -1.40 -7.63 17.04
N THR A 97 -0.55 -6.76 16.48
CA THR A 97 0.53 -6.11 17.22
C THR A 97 -0.02 -5.20 18.32
N ARG A 98 -1.06 -4.41 18.04
CA ARG A 98 -1.75 -3.57 19.02
C ARG A 98 -2.29 -4.37 20.20
N ARG A 99 -2.89 -5.55 19.95
CA ARG A 99 -3.37 -6.46 20.98
C ARG A 99 -2.25 -7.08 21.80
N ALA A 100 -1.10 -7.35 21.21
CA ALA A 100 0.09 -7.76 21.95
C ALA A 100 0.60 -6.62 22.87
N CYS A 101 0.56 -5.37 22.36
CA CYS A 101 0.93 -4.19 23.15
C CYS A 101 0.01 -3.95 24.34
N GLU A 102 -1.28 -4.25 24.26
CA GLU A 102 -2.21 -4.15 25.41
C GLU A 102 -1.74 -5.05 26.56
N LYS A 103 -1.32 -6.28 26.24
CA LYS A 103 -0.81 -7.23 27.24
C LYS A 103 0.53 -6.78 27.82
N LEU A 104 1.45 -6.30 26.96
CA LEU A 104 2.74 -5.76 27.40
C LEU A 104 2.55 -4.53 28.30
N SER A 105 1.67 -3.59 27.92
CA SER A 105 1.39 -2.39 28.71
C SER A 105 0.80 -2.73 30.09
N ALA A 106 -0.09 -3.73 30.15
CA ALA A 106 -0.62 -4.21 31.42
C ALA A 106 0.47 -4.83 32.31
N ALA A 107 1.41 -5.56 31.72
CA ALA A 107 2.53 -6.16 32.44
C ALA A 107 3.57 -5.14 32.91
N LEU A 108 3.73 -4.03 32.17
CA LEU A 108 4.64 -2.91 32.52
C LEU A 108 4.13 -2.04 33.67
N ALA A 109 2.87 -2.21 34.11
CA ALA A 109 2.32 -1.41 35.19
C ALA A 109 3.14 -1.58 36.48
N GLY A 110 3.88 -0.55 36.86
CA GLY A 110 4.76 -0.54 38.03
C GLY A 110 6.04 -1.39 37.89
N LYS A 111 6.41 -1.79 36.67
CA LYS A 111 7.60 -2.57 36.34
C LYS A 111 8.45 -1.90 35.27
N THR A 112 9.68 -2.37 35.12
CA THR A 112 10.61 -2.04 34.07
C THR A 112 10.71 -3.15 33.02
N LEU A 113 11.36 -2.91 31.90
CA LEU A 113 11.65 -3.98 30.93
C LEU A 113 12.57 -5.06 31.52
N HIS A 114 13.49 -4.69 32.42
CA HIS A 114 14.32 -5.64 33.16
C HIS A 114 13.49 -6.70 33.89
N ASP A 115 12.40 -6.28 34.56
CA ASP A 115 11.51 -7.17 35.31
C ASP A 115 10.69 -8.11 34.41
N LEU A 116 10.65 -7.86 33.10
CA LEU A 116 9.89 -8.61 32.11
C LEU A 116 10.76 -9.44 31.17
N VAL A 117 12.09 -9.47 31.39
CA VAL A 117 13.00 -10.26 30.55
C VAL A 117 12.55 -11.71 30.48
N GLY A 118 12.49 -12.26 29.26
CA GLY A 118 12.03 -13.61 28.95
C GLY A 118 10.50 -13.76 28.84
N GLN A 119 9.72 -12.72 29.08
CA GLN A 119 8.27 -12.78 28.94
C GLN A 119 7.83 -12.52 27.50
N GLU A 120 6.80 -13.26 27.09
CA GLU A 120 6.19 -13.22 25.76
C GLU A 120 4.76 -12.69 25.84
N PHE A 121 4.42 -11.79 24.90
CA PHE A 121 3.10 -11.19 24.76
C PHE A 121 2.59 -11.45 23.35
N TYR A 122 1.62 -12.33 23.21
CA TYR A 122 1.04 -12.74 21.94
C TYR A 122 -0.24 -11.99 21.63
N GLY A 123 -0.33 -11.47 20.41
CA GLY A 123 -1.53 -10.85 19.85
C GLY A 123 -1.99 -11.53 18.58
N GLU A 124 -3.30 -11.66 18.43
CA GLU A 124 -3.94 -12.26 17.28
C GLU A 124 -5.19 -11.47 16.90
N TYR A 125 -5.43 -11.33 15.60
CA TYR A 125 -6.63 -10.74 15.03
C TYR A 125 -7.11 -11.54 13.84
N LEU A 126 -8.39 -11.88 13.81
CA LEU A 126 -9.08 -12.43 12.64
C LEU A 126 -10.00 -11.36 12.05
N ALA A 127 -9.70 -10.91 10.85
CA ALA A 127 -10.60 -10.07 10.07
C ALA A 127 -11.74 -10.94 9.51
N LYS A 128 -12.89 -10.91 10.19
CA LYS A 128 -14.07 -11.71 9.81
C LYS A 128 -14.83 -11.01 8.70
N THR A 129 -15.13 -11.76 7.65
CA THR A 129 -15.92 -11.31 6.49
C THR A 129 -16.86 -12.41 6.06
N ASP A 130 -17.86 -12.06 5.27
CA ASP A 130 -18.85 -13.01 4.75
C ASP A 130 -18.45 -13.49 3.34
N PRO A 131 -18.73 -14.76 2.99
CA PRO A 131 -18.49 -15.26 1.64
C PRO A 131 -19.36 -14.54 0.60
N LEU A 132 -18.92 -14.60 -0.66
CA LEU A 132 -19.74 -14.11 -1.76
C LEU A 132 -21.09 -14.87 -1.81
N GLY A 133 -22.18 -14.10 -1.89
CA GLY A 133 -23.53 -14.67 -1.92
C GLY A 133 -24.05 -15.12 -0.55
N ALA A 134 -23.42 -14.72 0.55
CA ALA A 134 -23.92 -15.02 1.90
C ALA A 134 -25.36 -14.52 2.09
N ASP A 135 -26.22 -15.41 2.57
CA ASP A 135 -27.62 -15.09 2.91
C ASP A 135 -27.69 -14.54 4.35
N VAL A 136 -27.15 -13.36 4.55
CA VAL A 136 -27.16 -12.64 5.82
C VAL A 136 -27.55 -11.16 5.60
N PRO A 137 -28.21 -10.52 6.57
CA PRO A 137 -28.46 -9.09 6.48
C PRO A 137 -27.14 -8.30 6.47
N ASN A 138 -26.94 -7.44 5.46
CA ASN A 138 -25.78 -6.58 5.33
C ASN A 138 -24.42 -7.35 5.32
N PRO A 139 -24.18 -8.21 4.34
CA PRO A 139 -22.95 -8.99 4.28
C PRO A 139 -21.72 -8.09 4.19
N VAL A 140 -20.67 -8.44 4.96
CA VAL A 140 -19.41 -7.71 5.02
C VAL A 140 -18.40 -8.43 4.13
N SER A 141 -18.14 -7.92 2.95
CA SER A 141 -17.17 -8.52 2.04
C SER A 141 -15.72 -8.25 2.44
N HIS A 142 -15.43 -7.08 3.01
CA HIS A 142 -14.09 -6.69 3.51
C HIS A 142 -14.22 -5.80 4.73
N VAL A 143 -13.22 -5.83 5.60
CA VAL A 143 -13.24 -5.07 6.87
C VAL A 143 -12.96 -3.59 6.70
N ALA A 144 -12.31 -3.18 5.61
CA ALA A 144 -12.02 -1.80 5.32
C ALA A 144 -11.95 -1.53 3.81
N TYR A 145 -12.18 -0.26 3.45
CA TYR A 145 -12.04 0.25 2.09
C TYR A 145 -11.30 1.57 2.13
N GLY A 146 -10.28 1.71 1.26
CA GLY A 146 -9.63 2.98 0.97
C GLY A 146 -10.26 3.64 -0.26
N TYR A 147 -10.18 4.96 -0.32
CA TYR A 147 -10.65 5.78 -1.43
C TYR A 147 -9.51 6.63 -1.95
N ALA A 148 -9.51 6.85 -3.24
CA ALA A 148 -8.48 7.68 -3.87
C ALA A 148 -9.06 8.51 -5.00
N THR A 149 -8.50 9.70 -5.19
CA THR A 149 -8.72 10.52 -6.37
C THR A 149 -7.37 10.98 -6.88
N GLN A 150 -7.12 10.75 -8.16
CA GLN A 150 -5.90 11.25 -8.80
C GLN A 150 -6.23 12.15 -10.00
N MET A 151 -5.36 13.11 -10.20
CA MET A 151 -5.46 14.08 -11.27
C MET A 151 -4.15 14.08 -12.06
N CYS A 152 -4.26 13.96 -13.37
CA CYS A 152 -3.16 14.05 -14.32
C CYS A 152 -3.23 15.38 -15.06
N ILE A 153 -2.13 16.12 -15.12
CA ILE A 153 -1.97 17.34 -15.91
C ILE A 153 -0.96 17.05 -17.01
N LEU A 154 -1.37 17.17 -18.26
CA LEU A 154 -0.50 17.05 -19.42
C LEU A 154 0.02 18.42 -19.86
N ASP A 155 1.24 18.44 -20.32
CA ASP A 155 1.74 19.55 -21.12
C ASP A 155 1.03 19.53 -22.48
N ARG A 156 0.37 20.62 -22.85
CA ARG A 156 -0.46 20.70 -24.06
C ARG A 156 0.34 20.55 -25.34
N GLU A 157 1.58 21.03 -25.36
CA GLU A 157 2.41 21.05 -26.59
C GLU A 157 3.09 19.71 -26.83
N THR A 158 3.58 19.07 -25.73
CA THR A 158 4.37 17.84 -25.83
C THR A 158 3.54 16.58 -25.58
N GLY A 159 2.38 16.69 -24.94
CA GLY A 159 1.57 15.56 -24.47
C GLY A 159 2.19 14.81 -23.29
N ARG A 160 3.30 15.26 -22.73
CA ARG A 160 3.93 14.60 -21.58
C ARG A 160 3.19 14.90 -20.29
N VAL A 161 3.22 13.96 -19.36
CA VAL A 161 2.71 14.18 -18.01
C VAL A 161 3.59 15.21 -17.30
N LYS A 162 3.00 16.34 -16.96
CA LYS A 162 3.66 17.46 -16.29
C LYS A 162 3.55 17.36 -14.78
N LYS A 163 2.38 16.90 -14.28
CA LYS A 163 2.10 16.76 -12.86
C LYS A 163 1.07 15.68 -12.59
N MET A 164 1.29 14.95 -11.52
CA MET A 164 0.27 14.10 -10.92
C MET A 164 -0.08 14.64 -9.52
N VAL A 165 -1.36 14.70 -9.20
CA VAL A 165 -1.86 14.97 -7.84
C VAL A 165 -2.63 13.73 -7.39
N ALA A 166 -2.24 13.15 -6.25
CA ALA A 166 -2.75 11.87 -5.78
C ALA A 166 -3.21 11.99 -4.32
N ALA A 167 -4.54 12.12 -4.13
CA ALA A 167 -5.16 12.18 -2.81
C ALA A 167 -5.69 10.80 -2.42
N HIS A 168 -5.24 10.28 -1.28
CA HIS A 168 -5.57 8.94 -0.78
C HIS A 168 -6.03 8.96 0.66
N ASP A 169 -7.17 8.34 0.90
CA ASP A 169 -7.65 8.04 2.25
C ASP A 169 -6.84 6.86 2.82
N VAL A 170 -6.16 7.12 3.92
CA VAL A 170 -5.32 6.15 4.64
C VAL A 170 -5.93 5.77 6.00
N GLY A 171 -7.17 6.22 6.27
CA GLY A 171 -7.76 6.15 7.60
C GLY A 171 -6.95 6.97 8.59
N LYS A 172 -6.14 6.33 9.41
CA LYS A 172 -5.11 6.95 10.26
C LYS A 172 -3.72 6.64 9.73
N ALA A 173 -2.93 7.65 9.42
CA ALA A 173 -1.56 7.49 8.99
C ALA A 173 -0.68 7.03 10.17
N VAL A 174 -0.20 5.79 10.14
CA VAL A 174 0.78 5.29 11.13
C VAL A 174 2.15 5.92 10.87
N ASN A 175 2.54 6.03 9.60
CA ASN A 175 3.75 6.70 9.17
C ASN A 175 3.44 7.57 7.95
N PRO A 176 3.24 8.89 8.12
CA PRO A 176 2.91 9.79 7.03
C PRO A 176 3.92 9.76 5.88
N LEU A 177 5.22 9.79 6.17
CA LEU A 177 6.28 9.75 5.16
C LEU A 177 6.24 8.44 4.34
N SER A 178 5.99 7.30 5.00
CA SER A 178 5.82 6.02 4.29
C SER A 178 4.55 6.00 3.45
N CYS A 179 3.47 6.66 3.89
CA CYS A 179 2.25 6.81 3.10
C CYS A 179 2.51 7.61 1.83
N GLU A 180 3.21 8.73 1.92
CA GLU A 180 3.63 9.54 0.76
C GLU A 180 4.46 8.69 -0.22
N GLY A 181 5.49 8.00 0.27
CA GLY A 181 6.33 7.13 -0.56
C GLY A 181 5.56 5.99 -1.24
N GLN A 182 4.53 5.41 -0.58
CA GLN A 182 3.66 4.42 -1.19
C GLN A 182 2.77 5.03 -2.28
N ILE A 183 2.25 6.23 -2.07
CA ILE A 183 1.45 6.95 -3.06
C ILE A 183 2.30 7.27 -4.30
N GLU A 184 3.47 7.86 -4.12
CA GLU A 184 4.39 8.19 -5.20
C GLU A 184 4.82 6.94 -5.99
N GLY A 185 5.19 5.87 -5.28
CA GLY A 185 5.60 4.60 -5.89
C GLY A 185 4.48 3.95 -6.70
N GLY A 186 3.24 3.95 -6.19
CA GLY A 186 2.08 3.43 -6.91
C GLY A 186 1.74 4.26 -8.16
N VAL A 187 1.84 5.60 -8.08
CA VAL A 187 1.67 6.49 -9.23
C VAL A 187 2.72 6.19 -10.30
N VAL A 188 4.01 6.08 -9.94
CA VAL A 188 5.09 5.79 -10.90
C VAL A 188 4.90 4.41 -11.55
N MET A 189 4.52 3.39 -10.78
CA MET A 189 4.21 2.06 -11.30
C MET A 189 3.12 2.15 -12.37
N SER A 190 2.02 2.85 -12.08
CA SER A 190 0.88 2.93 -12.99
C SER A 190 1.10 3.91 -14.15
N LEU A 191 2.01 4.87 -14.04
CA LEU A 191 2.50 5.65 -15.18
C LEU A 191 3.13 4.74 -16.23
N GLY A 192 3.99 3.81 -15.82
CA GLY A 192 4.56 2.81 -16.71
C GLY A 192 3.49 1.94 -17.35
N TYR A 193 2.59 1.38 -16.54
CA TYR A 193 1.46 0.60 -17.03
C TYR A 193 0.57 1.34 -18.02
N ALA A 194 0.33 2.63 -17.79
CA ALA A 194 -0.49 3.44 -18.67
C ALA A 194 0.20 3.81 -19.99
N LEU A 195 1.51 3.98 -20.02
CA LEU A 195 2.20 4.66 -21.12
C LEU A 195 3.22 3.80 -21.87
N THR A 196 3.89 2.84 -21.22
CA THR A 196 5.07 2.21 -21.81
C THR A 196 5.21 0.72 -21.58
N GLU A 197 4.58 0.16 -20.52
CA GLU A 197 4.80 -1.22 -20.16
C GLU A 197 4.03 -2.20 -21.03
N GLN A 198 4.74 -3.17 -21.56
CA GLN A 198 4.17 -4.31 -22.29
C GLN A 198 4.85 -5.60 -21.87
N TYR A 199 4.07 -6.65 -21.78
CA TYR A 199 4.57 -8.01 -21.59
C TYR A 199 4.18 -8.87 -22.82
N PRO A 200 4.90 -8.69 -23.95
CA PRO A 200 4.55 -9.38 -25.19
C PRO A 200 4.82 -10.88 -25.09
N ILE A 201 3.85 -11.65 -25.53
CA ILE A 201 3.92 -13.12 -25.60
C ILE A 201 3.63 -13.56 -27.04
N ASP A 202 4.20 -14.71 -27.43
CA ASP A 202 3.90 -15.34 -28.72
C ASP A 202 2.59 -16.17 -28.65
N GLU A 203 2.25 -16.83 -29.73
CA GLU A 203 1.08 -17.70 -29.86
C GLU A 203 1.09 -18.91 -28.91
N ASN A 204 2.26 -19.27 -28.37
CA ASN A 204 2.46 -20.35 -27.39
C ASN A 204 2.55 -19.82 -25.95
N CYS A 205 2.14 -18.58 -25.70
CA CYS A 205 2.21 -17.89 -24.40
C CYS A 205 3.64 -17.75 -23.84
N LYS A 206 4.68 -17.75 -24.70
CA LYS A 206 6.05 -17.52 -24.27
C LYS A 206 6.42 -16.04 -24.36
N PRO A 207 7.09 -15.48 -23.34
CA PRO A 207 7.58 -14.09 -23.41
C PRO A 207 8.53 -13.89 -24.58
N THR A 208 8.30 -12.84 -25.37
CA THR A 208 9.14 -12.47 -26.53
C THR A 208 10.09 -11.33 -26.23
N ALA A 209 9.92 -10.63 -25.10
CA ALA A 209 10.79 -9.56 -24.66
C ALA A 209 11.63 -9.96 -23.42
N LYS A 210 12.87 -9.48 -23.38
CA LYS A 210 13.70 -9.57 -22.17
C LYS A 210 13.25 -8.54 -21.15
N TYR A 211 13.54 -8.77 -19.84
CA TYR A 211 13.17 -7.89 -18.74
C TYR A 211 13.48 -6.39 -19.01
N GLY A 212 14.66 -6.05 -19.51
CA GLY A 212 15.03 -4.67 -19.82
C GLY A 212 14.28 -4.02 -20.99
N MET A 213 13.42 -4.79 -21.69
CA MET A 213 12.64 -4.34 -22.87
C MET A 213 11.15 -4.25 -22.57
N LEU A 214 10.73 -4.46 -21.30
CA LEU A 214 9.33 -4.44 -20.91
C LEU A 214 8.73 -3.02 -20.80
N GLY A 215 9.53 -1.97 -21.01
CA GLY A 215 9.06 -0.59 -20.96
C GLY A 215 8.85 -0.06 -19.52
N LEU A 216 9.45 -0.68 -18.52
CA LEU A 216 9.36 -0.22 -17.14
C LEU A 216 9.83 1.24 -17.03
N PHE A 217 9.07 2.05 -16.32
CA PHE A 217 9.37 3.47 -16.10
C PHE A 217 10.70 3.64 -15.37
N ARG A 218 11.53 4.54 -15.84
CA ARG A 218 12.86 4.83 -15.27
C ARG A 218 12.82 6.17 -14.54
N ALA A 219 13.75 6.39 -13.63
CA ALA A 219 13.83 7.61 -12.83
C ALA A 219 13.83 8.91 -13.67
N ASN A 220 14.46 8.91 -14.85
CA ASN A 220 14.49 10.06 -15.75
C ASN A 220 13.20 10.25 -16.58
N GLN A 221 12.23 9.37 -16.45
CA GLN A 221 10.92 9.44 -17.12
C GLN A 221 9.81 9.90 -16.18
N ILE A 222 10.10 9.96 -14.89
CA ILE A 222 9.14 10.42 -13.86
C ILE A 222 8.74 11.87 -14.16
N PRO A 223 7.44 12.20 -14.02
CA PRO A 223 7.00 13.58 -14.14
C PRO A 223 7.75 14.52 -13.20
N PRO A 224 7.95 15.80 -13.60
CA PRO A 224 8.63 16.77 -12.74
C PRO A 224 8.01 16.93 -11.36
N GLU A 225 6.72 16.66 -11.22
CA GLU A 225 6.00 16.78 -9.95
C GLU A 225 4.99 15.64 -9.75
N ILE A 226 5.12 14.97 -8.61
CA ILE A 226 4.09 14.08 -8.06
C ILE A 226 3.74 14.63 -6.68
N GLN A 227 2.53 15.11 -6.52
CA GLN A 227 2.01 15.64 -5.26
C GLN A 227 1.17 14.59 -4.57
N ALA A 228 1.71 13.93 -3.55
CA ALA A 228 0.96 13.06 -2.66
C ALA A 228 0.16 13.89 -1.65
N ILE A 229 -1.10 13.51 -1.42
CA ILE A 229 -1.98 14.10 -0.41
C ILE A 229 -2.51 12.96 0.45
N VAL A 230 -2.03 12.88 1.68
CA VAL A 230 -2.51 11.93 2.68
C VAL A 230 -3.78 12.48 3.31
N VAL A 231 -4.89 11.76 3.15
CA VAL A 231 -6.18 12.12 3.74
C VAL A 231 -6.44 11.16 4.90
N GLU A 232 -6.63 11.69 6.10
CA GLU A 232 -7.02 10.91 7.27
C GLU A 232 -8.54 10.99 7.47
N LYS A 233 -9.23 9.85 7.29
CA LYS A 233 -10.67 9.75 7.51
C LYS A 233 -10.92 8.78 8.67
N PRO A 234 -11.27 9.26 9.87
CA PRO A 234 -11.53 8.39 11.00
C PRO A 234 -12.81 7.58 10.80
N GLY A 235 -12.91 6.42 11.44
CA GLY A 235 -14.12 5.59 11.41
C GLY A 235 -13.88 4.10 11.56
N LEU A 236 -12.64 3.62 11.38
CA LEU A 236 -12.32 2.23 11.58
C LEU A 236 -11.86 1.96 13.03
N ASN A 237 -12.43 0.93 13.69
CA ASN A 237 -12.14 0.58 15.08
C ASN A 237 -11.04 -0.49 15.24
N VAL A 238 -10.27 -0.77 14.20
CA VAL A 238 -9.16 -1.73 14.21
C VAL A 238 -7.88 -1.03 13.76
N ALA A 239 -6.74 -1.56 14.13
CA ALA A 239 -5.40 -1.05 13.77
C ALA A 239 -5.22 0.45 14.06
N GLY A 240 -5.86 0.98 15.12
CA GLY A 240 -5.84 2.41 15.43
C GLY A 240 -6.49 3.30 14.35
N GLY A 241 -7.31 2.72 13.46
CA GLY A 241 -7.96 3.40 12.35
C GLY A 241 -7.20 3.37 11.02
N ALA A 242 -6.06 2.69 10.94
CA ALA A 242 -5.26 2.64 9.73
C ALA A 242 -5.90 1.75 8.64
N ILE A 243 -5.80 2.17 7.40
CA ILE A 243 -6.22 1.42 6.20
C ILE A 243 -4.99 1.12 5.36
N GLY A 244 -4.88 -0.12 4.84
CA GLY A 244 -3.80 -0.49 3.92
C GLY A 244 -3.92 0.21 2.57
N ILE A 245 -2.82 0.73 2.06
CA ILE A 245 -2.77 1.52 0.81
C ILE A 245 -1.81 0.96 -0.24
N GLY A 246 -1.38 -0.30 -0.11
CA GLY A 246 -0.38 -0.89 -1.03
C GLY A 246 -0.82 -0.92 -2.49
N GLU A 247 -2.10 -1.14 -2.78
CA GLU A 247 -2.60 -1.33 -4.14
C GLU A 247 -3.39 -0.14 -4.67
N ILE A 248 -4.18 0.53 -3.82
CA ILE A 248 -5.05 1.63 -4.27
C ILE A 248 -4.26 2.79 -4.89
N THR A 249 -3.00 2.94 -4.50
CA THR A 249 -2.12 4.02 -4.97
C THR A 249 -1.86 3.99 -6.47
N SER A 250 -1.98 2.81 -7.09
CA SER A 250 -1.79 2.63 -8.54
C SER A 250 -3.09 2.63 -9.36
N ILE A 251 -4.27 2.50 -8.72
CA ILE A 251 -5.52 2.25 -9.45
C ILE A 251 -6.00 3.47 -10.26
N PRO A 252 -6.12 4.68 -9.71
CA PRO A 252 -6.69 5.81 -10.46
C PRO A 252 -5.74 6.43 -11.49
N THR A 253 -4.44 6.10 -11.48
CA THR A 253 -3.42 6.77 -12.30
C THR A 253 -3.68 6.59 -13.81
N ALA A 254 -3.81 5.34 -14.27
CA ALA A 254 -4.02 5.06 -15.70
C ALA A 254 -5.31 5.69 -16.24
N PRO A 255 -6.48 5.59 -15.59
CA PRO A 255 -7.68 6.24 -16.07
C PRO A 255 -7.62 7.77 -15.99
N ALA A 256 -6.92 8.37 -15.01
CA ALA A 256 -6.70 9.82 -14.97
C ALA A 256 -5.85 10.29 -16.16
N ILE A 257 -4.83 9.53 -16.55
CA ILE A 257 -4.02 9.82 -17.74
C ILE A 257 -4.84 9.67 -19.01
N ALA A 258 -5.64 8.61 -19.13
CA ALA A 258 -6.51 8.41 -20.28
C ALA A 258 -7.55 9.53 -20.44
N ASP A 259 -8.15 10.02 -19.35
CA ASP A 259 -9.06 11.17 -19.37
C ASP A 259 -8.33 12.46 -19.77
N ALA A 260 -7.08 12.68 -19.30
CA ALA A 260 -6.29 13.84 -19.70
C ALA A 260 -5.99 13.84 -21.19
N TYR A 261 -5.62 12.72 -21.80
CA TYR A 261 -5.43 12.60 -23.24
C TYR A 261 -6.74 12.78 -24.02
N PHE A 262 -7.85 12.22 -23.52
CA PHE A 262 -9.14 12.45 -24.14
C PHE A 262 -9.51 13.96 -24.18
N ARG A 263 -9.21 14.70 -23.12
CA ARG A 263 -9.41 16.16 -23.08
C ARG A 263 -8.43 16.93 -23.96
N LEU A 264 -7.28 16.35 -24.26
CA LEU A 264 -6.28 16.96 -25.14
C LEU A 264 -6.67 16.85 -26.61
N ASP A 265 -7.12 15.67 -27.07
CA ASP A 265 -7.29 15.36 -28.50
C ASP A 265 -8.67 14.75 -28.86
N GLY A 266 -9.57 14.54 -27.92
CA GLY A 266 -10.91 14.00 -28.15
C GLY A 266 -10.95 12.51 -28.50
N GLN A 267 -9.82 11.78 -28.45
CA GLN A 267 -9.74 10.38 -28.81
C GLN A 267 -9.86 9.48 -27.58
N ARG A 268 -10.87 8.61 -27.56
CA ARG A 268 -10.99 7.55 -26.55
C ARG A 268 -10.03 6.40 -26.88
N ARG A 269 -9.19 6.06 -25.91
CA ARG A 269 -8.27 4.92 -25.96
C ARG A 269 -8.79 3.84 -25.02
N LEU A 270 -8.90 2.60 -25.51
CA LEU A 270 -9.53 1.48 -24.82
C LEU A 270 -8.55 0.37 -24.44
N THR A 271 -7.27 0.57 -24.74
CA THR A 271 -6.19 -0.39 -24.47
C THR A 271 -5.06 0.31 -23.72
N LEU A 272 -4.28 -0.48 -22.98
CA LEU A 272 -3.05 -0.06 -22.32
C LEU A 272 -1.87 -0.91 -22.84
N PRO A 273 -0.69 -0.29 -22.94
CA PRO A 273 -0.41 1.14 -22.79
C PRO A 273 -1.17 1.97 -23.82
N LEU A 274 -1.39 3.25 -23.47
CA LEU A 274 -2.10 4.19 -24.34
C LEU A 274 -1.27 4.44 -25.62
N GLU A 275 -1.85 4.12 -26.77
CA GLU A 275 -1.19 4.26 -28.08
C GLU A 275 -1.63 5.53 -28.82
N ASN A 276 -0.84 5.93 -29.80
CA ASN A 276 -1.13 7.06 -30.69
C ASN A 276 -1.33 8.39 -29.92
N THR A 277 -0.63 8.57 -28.82
CA THR A 277 -0.61 9.83 -28.10
C THR A 277 0.26 10.87 -28.81
N ILE A 278 0.10 12.15 -28.47
CA ILE A 278 0.98 13.20 -29.00
C ILE A 278 2.42 12.95 -28.55
N SER A 279 2.61 12.40 -27.36
CA SER A 279 3.93 12.03 -26.83
C SER A 279 4.60 10.95 -27.68
N ASP A 280 3.86 9.92 -28.12
CA ASP A 280 4.40 8.83 -28.96
C ASP A 280 4.81 9.34 -30.33
N ARG A 281 3.97 10.16 -30.94
CA ARG A 281 4.23 10.70 -32.26
C ARG A 281 5.47 11.59 -32.32
N LYS A 282 5.79 12.29 -31.23
CA LYS A 282 7.00 13.11 -31.13
C LYS A 282 8.25 12.31 -30.72
N SER A 283 8.11 11.17 -30.06
CA SER A 283 9.24 10.30 -29.76
C SER A 283 9.62 9.38 -30.93
N GLY A 284 8.67 9.00 -31.77
CA GLY A 284 8.90 8.19 -32.97
C GLY A 284 9.55 8.93 -34.16
N SER A 285 9.66 10.26 -34.10
CA SER A 285 10.38 11.05 -35.12
C SER A 285 11.88 11.20 -34.87
N ALA A 286 12.41 10.51 -33.84
CA ALA A 286 13.83 10.50 -33.48
C ALA A 286 14.48 9.11 -33.71
N GLY A 287 13.93 8.31 -34.65
CA GLY A 287 14.48 7.06 -35.15
C GLY A 287 15.16 7.22 -36.47
#